data_0acc5bf161f83f74f63876b4d5e568e5
#
_entry.id   0acc5bf161f83f74f63876b4d5e568e5
#
_cell.length_a   1.000
_cell.length_b   1.000
_cell.length_c   1.000
_cell.angle_alpha   90.00
_cell.angle_beta   90.00
_cell.angle_gamma   90.00
#
_symmetry.space_group_name_H-M   'P 1'
#
loop_
_entity.id
_entity.type
_entity.pdbx_description
1 polymer ?
#
loop_
_entity_poly.entity_id
_entity_poly.type
_entity_poly.pdbx_seq_one_letter_code
_entity_poly.pdbx_strand_id
1 'polypeptide(L)'
;MYYIYIVRCRGGSLYTGIAADIEKRMRQHLARGAACAKYTRAHPVEALEALWQAEDHAAAARLEALIKTLPREKKLALIAEPQLLPELFGERLREHVYTPVPPVCDCIGAEPVIK
;
A
#
# COMPACT_ATOMS: atom_id res chain seq x y z
N MET A 1 11.04 10.27 -4.55
CA MET A 1 10.61 9.33 -3.54
C MET A 1 9.29 8.70 -3.93
N TYR A 2 9.14 7.43 -3.74
CA TYR A 2 7.90 6.74 -4.10
C TYR A 2 7.36 6.00 -2.89
N TYR A 3 6.05 5.71 -2.92
CA TYR A 3 5.40 5.00 -1.82
C TYR A 3 4.77 3.72 -2.34
N ILE A 4 4.79 2.68 -1.51
CA ILE A 4 4.12 1.42 -1.78
C ILE A 4 3.02 1.34 -0.74
N TYR A 5 1.80 1.03 -1.15
CA TYR A 5 0.68 1.02 -0.23
C TYR A 5 -0.17 -0.23 -0.38
N ILE A 6 -0.84 -0.60 0.69
CA ILE A 6 -1.86 -1.64 0.66
C ILE A 6 -3.13 -0.99 1.16
N VAL A 7 -4.19 -1.08 0.38
CA VAL A 7 -5.50 -0.57 0.78
C VAL A 7 -6.47 -1.71 0.91
N ARG A 8 -7.45 -1.57 1.84
CA ARG A 8 -8.54 -2.52 1.95
C ARG A 8 -9.72 -1.97 1.18
N CYS A 9 -10.33 -2.82 0.39
CA CYS A 9 -11.45 -2.43 -0.45
C CYS A 9 -12.75 -3.01 0.09
N ARG A 10 -13.87 -2.52 -0.41
CA ARG A 10 -15.17 -3.05 -0.02
C ARG A 10 -15.18 -4.55 -0.24
N GLY A 11 -15.70 -5.29 0.69
CA GLY A 11 -15.68 -6.75 0.62
C GLY A 11 -14.46 -7.36 1.27
N GLY A 12 -13.53 -6.56 1.73
CA GLY A 12 -12.37 -7.07 2.46
C GLY A 12 -11.14 -7.39 1.63
N SER A 13 -11.19 -7.21 0.31
CA SER A 13 -10.01 -7.52 -0.50
C SER A 13 -8.92 -6.49 -0.29
N LEU A 14 -7.69 -6.87 -0.61
CA LEU A 14 -6.53 -6.00 -0.44
C LEU A 14 -5.94 -5.68 -1.82
N TYR A 15 -5.58 -4.44 -2.03
CA TYR A 15 -4.96 -4.01 -3.28
C TYR A 15 -3.63 -3.31 -2.97
N THR A 16 -2.57 -3.66 -3.69
CA THR A 16 -1.24 -3.10 -3.52
C THR A 16 -0.89 -2.25 -4.72
N GLY A 17 -0.36 -1.07 -4.49
CA GLY A 17 0.04 -0.18 -5.58
C GLY A 17 1.21 0.69 -5.19
N ILE A 18 1.68 1.53 -6.13
CA ILE A 18 2.75 2.48 -5.86
C ILE A 18 2.30 3.86 -6.32
N ALA A 19 2.87 4.89 -5.72
CA ALA A 19 2.54 6.26 -6.08
C ALA A 19 3.67 7.19 -5.68
N ALA A 20 3.86 8.26 -6.45
CA ALA A 20 4.82 9.28 -6.09
C ALA A 20 4.21 10.23 -5.08
N ASP A 21 2.90 10.42 -5.13
CA ASP A 21 2.17 11.32 -4.22
C ASP A 21 1.01 10.52 -3.64
N ILE A 22 1.16 10.07 -2.40
CA ILE A 22 0.17 9.18 -1.80
C ILE A 22 -1.17 9.89 -1.57
N GLU A 23 -1.17 11.15 -1.19
CA GLU A 23 -2.42 11.86 -0.97
C GLU A 23 -3.21 11.97 -2.26
N LYS A 24 -2.53 12.33 -3.34
CA LYS A 24 -3.21 12.46 -4.62
C LYS A 24 -3.74 11.12 -5.08
N ARG A 25 -2.95 10.06 -4.89
CA ARG A 25 -3.37 8.72 -5.33
C ARG A 25 -4.59 8.23 -4.55
N MET A 26 -4.63 8.51 -3.25
CA MET A 26 -5.78 8.12 -2.45
C MET A 26 -7.03 8.88 -2.88
N ARG A 27 -6.89 10.17 -3.21
CA ARG A 27 -8.03 10.92 -3.71
C ARG A 27 -8.53 10.36 -5.04
N GLN A 28 -7.61 9.89 -5.91
CA GLN A 28 -7.99 9.29 -7.17
C GLN A 28 -8.78 8.00 -6.93
N HIS A 29 -8.34 7.17 -5.99
CA HIS A 29 -9.06 5.94 -5.68
C HIS A 29 -10.45 6.24 -5.12
N LEU A 30 -10.56 7.24 -4.26
CA LEU A 30 -11.85 7.57 -3.67
C LEU A 30 -12.81 8.16 -4.72
N ALA A 31 -12.28 8.92 -5.69
CA ALA A 31 -13.12 9.50 -6.71
C ALA A 31 -13.63 8.46 -7.71
N ARG A 32 -12.91 7.32 -7.81
CA ARG A 32 -13.31 6.21 -8.67
C ARG A 32 -13.48 6.62 -10.13
N GLY A 33 -12.71 7.62 -10.57
CA GLY A 33 -12.77 8.09 -11.94
C GLY A 33 -11.77 7.37 -12.82
N ALA A 34 -11.53 7.93 -14.02
CA ALA A 34 -10.62 7.29 -14.97
C ALA A 34 -9.20 7.17 -14.44
N ALA A 35 -8.79 8.02 -13.51
CA ALA A 35 -7.44 7.95 -12.96
C ALA A 35 -7.31 6.84 -11.91
N CYS A 36 -8.41 6.26 -11.45
CA CYS A 36 -8.37 5.21 -10.46
C CYS A 36 -7.95 3.91 -11.12
N ALA A 37 -7.25 3.05 -10.41
CA ALA A 37 -6.88 1.75 -10.94
C ALA A 37 -8.14 0.95 -11.26
N LYS A 38 -8.04 0.12 -12.30
CA LYS A 38 -9.22 -0.63 -12.73
C LYS A 38 -9.80 -1.45 -11.60
N TYR A 39 -8.95 -2.12 -10.83
CA TYR A 39 -9.44 -2.95 -9.74
C TYR A 39 -10.19 -2.13 -8.70
N THR A 40 -9.65 -1.00 -8.28
CA THR A 40 -10.26 -0.22 -7.22
C THR A 40 -11.46 0.57 -7.70
N ARG A 41 -11.63 0.70 -9.03
CA ARG A 41 -12.83 1.31 -9.56
C ARG A 41 -14.01 0.37 -9.33
N ALA A 42 -13.79 -0.95 -9.46
CA ALA A 42 -14.83 -1.93 -9.22
C ALA A 42 -14.96 -2.28 -7.75
N HIS A 43 -13.88 -2.11 -6.97
CA HIS A 43 -13.85 -2.48 -5.56
C HIS A 43 -13.42 -1.25 -4.77
N PRO A 44 -14.34 -0.39 -4.34
CA PRO A 44 -14.00 0.89 -3.71
C PRO A 44 -13.08 0.75 -2.50
N VAL A 45 -12.11 1.64 -2.43
CA VAL A 45 -11.16 1.65 -1.33
C VAL A 45 -11.84 2.15 -0.06
N GLU A 46 -11.66 1.43 1.04
CA GLU A 46 -12.24 1.80 2.32
C GLU A 46 -11.19 2.27 3.32
N ALA A 47 -9.96 1.78 3.24
CA ALA A 47 -8.93 2.15 4.19
C ALA A 47 -7.55 1.96 3.63
N LEU A 48 -6.62 2.81 4.05
CA LEU A 48 -5.20 2.66 3.76
C LEU A 48 -4.64 1.85 4.91
N GLU A 49 -4.20 0.62 4.64
CA GLU A 49 -3.80 -0.29 5.69
C GLU A 49 -2.31 -0.31 5.97
N ALA A 50 -1.49 -0.07 4.98
CA ALA A 50 -0.03 -0.09 5.17
C ALA A 50 0.65 0.79 4.13
N LEU A 51 1.80 1.35 4.49
CA LEU A 51 2.49 2.29 3.64
C LEU A 51 3.99 2.19 3.88
N TRP A 52 4.77 2.15 2.82
CA TRP A 52 6.22 2.19 2.89
C TRP A 52 6.74 3.23 1.91
N GLN A 53 7.91 3.79 2.23
CA GLN A 53 8.54 4.77 1.39
C GLN A 53 9.77 4.13 0.75
N ALA A 54 10.00 4.36 -0.53
CA ALA A 54 11.13 3.83 -1.26
C ALA A 54 11.89 4.96 -1.93
N GLU A 55 13.16 4.72 -2.21
CA GLU A 55 14.02 5.76 -2.75
C GLU A 55 13.66 6.17 -4.17
N ASP A 56 13.18 5.26 -4.99
CA ASP A 56 12.84 5.58 -6.37
C ASP A 56 11.78 4.62 -6.90
N HIS A 57 11.40 4.81 -8.15
CA HIS A 57 10.34 4.01 -8.77
C HIS A 57 10.75 2.54 -8.88
N ALA A 58 12.00 2.27 -9.21
CA ALA A 58 12.43 0.89 -9.38
C ALA A 58 12.34 0.11 -8.07
N ALA A 59 12.76 0.73 -6.96
CA ALA A 59 12.67 0.10 -5.65
C ALA A 59 11.20 -0.12 -5.28
N ALA A 60 10.34 0.86 -5.55
CA ALA A 60 8.92 0.73 -5.22
C ALA A 60 8.27 -0.38 -6.05
N ALA A 61 8.57 -0.45 -7.35
CA ALA A 61 7.99 -1.47 -8.21
C ALA A 61 8.42 -2.87 -7.79
N ARG A 62 9.67 -3.00 -7.31
CA ARG A 62 10.14 -4.30 -6.86
C ARG A 62 9.38 -4.75 -5.63
N LEU A 63 9.18 -3.87 -4.67
CA LEU A 63 8.45 -4.25 -3.47
C LEU A 63 6.99 -4.54 -3.81
N GLU A 64 6.38 -3.75 -4.68
CA GLU A 64 5.00 -3.98 -5.08
C GLU A 64 4.85 -5.38 -5.68
N ALA A 65 5.76 -5.76 -6.57
CA ALA A 65 5.69 -7.06 -7.22
C ALA A 65 5.83 -8.19 -6.19
N LEU A 66 6.73 -8.03 -5.23
CA LEU A 66 6.92 -9.06 -4.21
C LEU A 66 5.71 -9.18 -3.29
N ILE A 67 5.11 -8.06 -2.88
CA ILE A 67 3.94 -8.12 -2.02
C ILE A 67 2.78 -8.80 -2.76
N LYS A 68 2.64 -8.54 -4.06
CA LYS A 68 1.55 -9.13 -4.82
C LYS A 68 1.65 -10.65 -4.92
N THR A 69 2.84 -11.22 -4.70
CA THR A 69 2.98 -12.68 -4.73
C THR A 69 2.60 -13.32 -3.39
N LEU A 70 2.38 -12.55 -2.35
CA LEU A 70 2.10 -13.12 -1.03
C LEU A 70 0.64 -13.57 -0.95
N PRO A 71 0.38 -14.65 -0.21
CA PRO A 71 -0.99 -15.03 0.07
C PRO A 71 -1.60 -14.02 1.04
N ARG A 72 -2.91 -14.01 1.14
CA ARG A 72 -3.60 -13.01 1.96
C ARG A 72 -3.11 -12.99 3.40
N GLU A 73 -2.91 -14.17 4.00
CA GLU A 73 -2.49 -14.20 5.39
C GLU A 73 -1.15 -13.51 5.62
N LYS A 74 -0.24 -13.61 4.64
CA LYS A 74 1.04 -12.95 4.76
C LYS A 74 0.90 -11.44 4.56
N LYS A 75 -0.01 -11.01 3.69
CA LYS A 75 -0.27 -9.59 3.52
C LYS A 75 -0.85 -9.01 4.81
N LEU A 76 -1.73 -9.75 5.48
CA LEU A 76 -2.31 -9.29 6.73
C LEU A 76 -1.24 -9.20 7.83
N ALA A 77 -0.31 -10.15 7.86
CA ALA A 77 0.79 -10.09 8.82
C ALA A 77 1.66 -8.86 8.56
N LEU A 78 1.89 -8.53 7.30
CA LEU A 78 2.70 -7.37 6.95
C LEU A 78 1.99 -6.07 7.32
N ILE A 79 0.66 -6.03 7.20
CA ILE A 79 -0.11 -4.88 7.60
C ILE A 79 -0.01 -4.69 9.11
N ALA A 80 -0.08 -5.78 9.87
CA ALA A 80 0.00 -5.69 11.31
C ALA A 80 1.39 -5.26 11.79
N GLU A 81 2.44 -5.69 11.07
CA GLU A 81 3.80 -5.35 11.42
C GLU A 81 4.57 -4.99 10.16
N PRO A 82 4.49 -3.74 9.72
CA PRO A 82 5.13 -3.34 8.45
C PRO A 82 6.64 -3.53 8.42
N GLN A 83 7.28 -3.61 9.58
CA GLN A 83 8.71 -3.81 9.66
C GLN A 83 9.13 -5.25 9.35
N LEU A 84 8.17 -6.13 9.05
CA LEU A 84 8.51 -7.51 8.74
C LEU A 84 9.10 -7.70 7.35
N LEU A 85 9.23 -6.65 6.53
CA LEU A 85 9.74 -6.82 5.17
C LEU A 85 11.03 -7.63 5.10
N PRO A 86 12.05 -7.37 5.93
CA PRO A 86 13.27 -8.15 5.83
C PRO A 86 13.07 -9.62 6.14
N GLU A 87 12.13 -9.92 7.03
CA GLU A 87 11.90 -11.30 7.42
C GLU A 87 11.14 -12.06 6.33
N LEU A 88 10.28 -11.38 5.59
CA LEU A 88 9.51 -12.04 4.56
C LEU A 88 10.29 -12.18 3.25
N PHE A 89 11.08 -11.19 2.90
CA PHE A 89 11.74 -11.19 1.61
C PHE A 89 13.26 -11.34 1.67
N GLY A 90 13.85 -11.11 2.83
CA GLY A 90 15.27 -11.33 3.03
C GLY A 90 16.12 -10.63 2.00
N GLU A 91 16.98 -11.41 1.33
CA GLU A 91 17.91 -10.80 0.41
C GLU A 91 17.30 -10.20 -0.83
N ARG A 92 16.05 -10.48 -1.11
CA ARG A 92 15.41 -9.93 -2.30
C ARG A 92 15.31 -8.41 -2.22
N LEU A 93 15.33 -7.84 -1.00
CA LEU A 93 15.20 -6.40 -0.82
C LEU A 93 16.45 -5.74 -0.30
N ARG A 94 17.56 -6.48 -0.12
CA ARG A 94 18.70 -5.88 0.57
C ARG A 94 19.37 -4.74 -0.18
N GLU A 95 19.13 -4.61 -1.48
CA GLU A 95 19.75 -3.53 -2.23
C GLU A 95 18.96 -2.24 -2.13
N HIS A 96 17.83 -2.24 -1.46
CA HIS A 96 16.97 -1.08 -1.37
C HIS A 96 16.58 -0.82 0.07
N VAL A 97 16.28 0.43 0.38
CA VAL A 97 15.84 0.81 1.71
C VAL A 97 14.37 1.15 1.66
N TYR A 98 13.58 0.51 2.52
CA TYR A 98 12.15 0.76 2.60
C TYR A 98 11.84 1.19 4.04
N THR A 99 11.16 2.32 4.18
CA THR A 99 10.83 2.86 5.49
C THR A 99 9.33 2.74 5.72
N PRO A 100 8.89 2.01 6.75
CA PRO A 100 7.48 1.96 7.08
C PRO A 100 6.99 3.35 7.48
N VAL A 101 5.81 3.73 7.00
CA VAL A 101 5.25 5.03 7.27
C VAL A 101 3.87 4.80 7.86
N PRO A 102 3.44 5.59 8.85
CA PRO A 102 2.09 5.42 9.39
C PRO A 102 1.08 5.58 8.26
N PRO A 103 0.13 4.66 8.13
CA PRO A 103 -0.84 4.69 7.03
C PRO A 103 -1.95 5.69 7.30
N VAL A 104 -1.61 6.98 7.28
CA VAL A 104 -2.56 8.04 7.56
C VAL A 104 -2.69 8.91 6.33
N CYS A 105 -3.91 9.22 5.94
CA CYS A 105 -4.16 10.07 4.81
C CYS A 105 -5.42 10.87 5.11
N ASP A 106 -5.36 12.19 4.86
CA ASP A 106 -6.51 13.05 5.16
C ASP A 106 -7.78 12.60 4.46
N CYS A 107 -7.67 11.91 3.35
CA CYS A 107 -8.86 11.51 2.63
C CYS A 107 -9.43 10.21 3.16
N ILE A 108 -8.67 9.35 3.84
CA ILE A 108 -9.17 8.09 4.29
C ILE A 108 -8.94 7.83 5.73
N GLY A 109 -7.79 7.90 6.17
CA GLY A 109 -7.42 7.33 7.45
C GLY A 109 -7.76 8.06 8.67
N ALA A 110 -8.12 9.28 8.54
CA ALA A 110 -8.23 10.03 9.71
C ALA A 110 -9.36 9.70 10.57
N GLU A 111 -10.49 9.53 10.05
CA GLU A 111 -11.56 9.38 10.87
C GLU A 111 -11.55 8.25 11.69
N PRO A 112 -11.16 7.27 11.34
CA PRO A 112 -11.32 6.13 12.12
C PRO A 112 -10.54 6.23 13.31
N VAL A 113 -9.80 7.10 13.34
CA VAL A 113 -9.03 7.26 14.40
C VAL A 113 -9.72 7.03 15.52
N ILE A 114 -10.73 7.31 15.46
CA ILE A 114 -11.42 7.12 16.48
C ILE A 114 -11.40 5.90 16.89
N LYS A 115 -11.09 5.27 16.37
CA LYS A 115 -11.18 4.07 16.80
C LYS A 115 -10.27 3.65 17.38
#